data_580747d319fc39009c51fdc81f3f3be8
#
_entry.id   580747d319fc39009c51fdc81f3f3be8
#
_cell.length_a   1.000
_cell.length_b   1.000
_cell.length_c   1.000
_cell.angle_alpha   90.00
_cell.angle_beta   90.00
_cell.angle_gamma   90.00
#
_symmetry.space_group_name_H-M   'P 1'
#
loop_
_entity.id
_entity.type
_entity.pdbx_description
1 polymer ?
#
loop_
_entity_poly.entity_id
_entity_poly.type
_entity_poly.pdbx_seq_one_letter_code
_entity_poly.pdbx_strand_id
1 'polypeptide(L)'
;MNIVITGGAGFLGQRLAKALLHGSCPLAFDTLILADITPPPAPLPDTRLQCLALDLSQPGAAERLIDADCSVLFHLAAIVSSHAESDFDLGMQVNFDATRQLLEAARHRAPGMKFIFTSSLAVFGGELPPVIDDRSAVTPQSSYGAQKAMCELLINDYARKGFVDGRVLRLPTISVRPGKPNKAASSFASGIIREPLHGEPAVCPVDAELALWLSSPAA
;
A
#
# COMPACT_ATOMS: atom_id res chain seq x y z
N MET A 1 -22.38 -2.39 3.87
CA MET A 1 -21.11 -1.68 3.61
C MET A 1 -19.98 -2.69 3.53
N ASN A 2 -19.36 -2.83 2.36
CA ASN A 2 -18.23 -3.73 2.16
C ASN A 2 -16.90 -2.96 2.19
N ILE A 3 -15.90 -3.54 2.83
CA ILE A 3 -14.53 -3.02 2.88
C ILE A 3 -13.63 -4.00 2.11
N VAL A 4 -12.78 -3.46 1.25
CA VAL A 4 -11.79 -4.23 0.50
C VAL A 4 -10.38 -3.80 0.90
N ILE A 5 -9.48 -4.75 1.10
CA ILE A 5 -8.05 -4.52 1.29
C ILE A 5 -7.29 -5.30 0.21
N THR A 6 -6.61 -4.61 -0.70
CA THR A 6 -5.64 -5.25 -1.59
C THR A 6 -4.26 -5.28 -0.93
N GLY A 7 -3.43 -6.26 -1.25
CA GLY A 7 -2.23 -6.52 -0.46
C GLY A 7 -2.56 -7.17 0.89
N GLY A 8 -3.67 -7.92 0.94
CA GLY A 8 -4.24 -8.50 2.15
C GLY A 8 -3.37 -9.56 2.81
N ALA A 9 -2.48 -10.24 2.08
CA ALA A 9 -1.50 -11.16 2.64
C ALA A 9 -0.25 -10.46 3.21
N GLY A 10 -0.06 -9.18 2.84
CA GLY A 10 1.08 -8.38 3.27
C GLY A 10 1.02 -7.96 4.74
N PHE A 11 2.17 -7.51 5.26
CA PHE A 11 2.31 -7.12 6.66
C PHE A 11 1.29 -6.04 7.09
N LEU A 12 1.15 -4.95 6.32
CA LEU A 12 0.21 -3.87 6.64
C LEU A 12 -1.25 -4.32 6.44
N GLY A 13 -1.52 -5.09 5.37
CA GLY A 13 -2.87 -5.62 5.10
C GLY A 13 -3.39 -6.50 6.24
N GLN A 14 -2.54 -7.40 6.75
CA GLN A 14 -2.89 -8.25 7.88
C GLN A 14 -3.12 -7.46 9.18
N ARG A 15 -2.31 -6.44 9.45
CA ARG A 15 -2.48 -5.58 10.63
C ARG A 15 -3.76 -4.77 10.54
N LEU A 16 -4.02 -4.15 9.39
CA LEU A 16 -5.24 -3.38 9.15
C LEU A 16 -6.48 -4.26 9.28
N ALA A 17 -6.45 -5.44 8.65
CA ALA A 17 -7.56 -6.40 8.76
C ALA A 17 -7.83 -6.80 10.21
N LYS A 18 -6.77 -7.10 10.98
CA LYS A 18 -6.90 -7.40 12.42
C LYS A 18 -7.49 -6.24 13.20
N ALA A 19 -7.09 -5.01 12.91
CA ALA A 19 -7.62 -3.81 13.58
C ALA A 19 -9.11 -3.58 13.24
N LEU A 20 -9.50 -3.76 11.96
CA LEU A 20 -10.90 -3.65 11.54
C LEU A 20 -11.81 -4.73 12.16
N LEU A 21 -11.30 -5.96 12.31
CA LEU A 21 -12.05 -7.06 12.92
C LEU A 21 -12.09 -7.00 14.45
N HIS A 22 -11.27 -6.15 15.08
CA HIS A 22 -11.26 -6.00 16.51
C HIS A 22 -12.56 -5.36 17.01
N GLY A 23 -13.11 -5.86 18.13
CA GLY A 23 -14.41 -5.42 18.64
C GLY A 23 -14.49 -3.94 19.05
N SER A 24 -13.36 -3.23 19.18
CA SER A 24 -13.32 -1.78 19.44
C SER A 24 -13.25 -0.92 18.17
N CYS A 25 -13.27 -1.52 16.96
CA CYS A 25 -13.28 -0.77 15.73
C CYS A 25 -14.58 0.05 15.60
N PRO A 26 -14.49 1.38 15.37
CA PRO A 26 -15.69 2.22 15.28
C PRO A 26 -16.42 2.08 13.93
N LEU A 27 -15.82 1.39 12.95
CA LEU A 27 -16.41 1.20 11.62
C LEU A 27 -17.32 -0.03 11.62
N ALA A 28 -18.61 0.18 11.37
CA ALA A 28 -19.54 -0.91 11.11
C ALA A 28 -19.45 -1.34 9.63
N PHE A 29 -19.30 -2.63 9.36
CA PHE A 29 -19.27 -3.20 8.01
C PHE A 29 -19.86 -4.61 8.01
N ASP A 30 -20.38 -5.03 6.85
CA ASP A 30 -20.99 -6.35 6.66
C ASP A 30 -19.96 -7.37 6.18
N THR A 31 -19.04 -6.94 5.28
CA THR A 31 -18.02 -7.82 4.70
C THR A 31 -16.66 -7.11 4.65
N LEU A 32 -15.60 -7.85 4.99
CA LEU A 32 -14.21 -7.48 4.79
C LEU A 32 -13.57 -8.44 3.80
N ILE A 33 -13.16 -7.94 2.64
CA ILE A 33 -12.49 -8.74 1.61
C ILE A 33 -10.99 -8.44 1.67
N LEU A 34 -10.18 -9.47 1.90
CA LEU A 34 -8.73 -9.42 1.75
C LEU A 34 -8.35 -10.04 0.41
N ALA A 35 -7.76 -9.24 -0.48
CA ALA A 35 -7.31 -9.70 -1.79
C ALA A 35 -5.80 -9.60 -1.93
N ASP A 36 -5.16 -10.63 -2.45
CA ASP A 36 -3.73 -10.67 -2.76
C ASP A 36 -3.48 -11.72 -3.84
N ILE A 37 -2.30 -11.67 -4.49
CA ILE A 37 -1.90 -12.68 -5.47
C ILE A 37 -1.81 -14.08 -4.87
N THR A 38 -1.44 -14.17 -3.58
CA THR A 38 -1.53 -15.40 -2.79
C THR A 38 -2.73 -15.33 -1.85
N PRO A 39 -3.40 -16.47 -1.54
CA PRO A 39 -4.53 -16.46 -0.61
C PRO A 39 -4.13 -15.83 0.73
N PRO A 40 -4.74 -14.68 1.14
CA PRO A 40 -4.44 -14.08 2.42
C PRO A 40 -4.82 -15.02 3.56
N PRO A 41 -3.96 -15.19 4.59
CA PRO A 41 -4.38 -15.89 5.79
C PRO A 41 -5.43 -15.06 6.55
N ALA A 42 -6.41 -15.73 7.17
CA ALA A 42 -7.38 -15.06 8.03
C ALA A 42 -6.68 -14.59 9.32
N PRO A 43 -6.63 -13.26 9.60
CA PRO A 43 -5.94 -12.77 10.81
C PRO A 43 -6.68 -13.11 12.10
N LEU A 44 -7.99 -13.27 12.03
CA LEU A 44 -8.90 -13.70 13.11
C LEU A 44 -10.06 -14.50 12.49
N PRO A 45 -10.64 -15.46 13.21
CA PRO A 45 -11.86 -16.11 12.78
C PRO A 45 -13.03 -15.11 12.87
N ASP A 46 -13.63 -14.78 11.72
CA ASP A 46 -14.78 -13.86 11.64
C ASP A 46 -15.61 -14.21 10.41
N THR A 47 -16.92 -14.30 10.56
CA THR A 47 -17.85 -14.67 9.48
C THR A 47 -17.99 -13.60 8.41
N ARG A 48 -17.60 -12.37 8.70
CA ARG A 48 -17.61 -11.25 7.75
C ARG A 48 -16.38 -11.26 6.84
N LEU A 49 -15.35 -12.06 7.17
CA LEU A 49 -14.09 -12.07 6.47
C LEU A 49 -14.13 -13.00 5.25
N GLN A 50 -13.68 -12.47 4.11
CA GLN A 50 -13.44 -13.22 2.87
C GLN A 50 -12.00 -13.03 2.43
N CYS A 51 -11.30 -14.15 2.18
CA CYS A 51 -9.92 -14.15 1.68
C CYS A 51 -9.91 -14.61 0.23
N LEU A 52 -9.43 -13.75 -0.67
CA LEU A 52 -9.48 -13.96 -2.11
C LEU A 52 -8.07 -13.95 -2.72
N ALA A 53 -7.70 -15.04 -3.38
CA ALA A 53 -6.54 -15.05 -4.27
C ALA A 53 -6.89 -14.35 -5.57
N LEU A 54 -6.24 -13.22 -5.87
CA LEU A 54 -6.51 -12.40 -7.04
C LEU A 54 -5.27 -11.65 -7.48
N ASP A 55 -4.90 -11.86 -8.73
CA ASP A 55 -3.85 -11.07 -9.38
C ASP A 55 -4.48 -9.82 -10.01
N LEU A 56 -4.14 -8.65 -9.45
CA LEU A 56 -4.64 -7.35 -9.90
C LEU A 56 -4.15 -6.95 -11.30
N SER A 57 -3.12 -7.59 -11.80
CA SER A 57 -2.61 -7.35 -13.15
C SER A 57 -3.49 -7.97 -14.24
N GLN A 58 -4.38 -8.89 -13.87
CA GLN A 58 -5.22 -9.61 -14.83
C GLN A 58 -6.45 -8.77 -15.22
N PRO A 59 -6.87 -8.84 -16.49
CA PRO A 59 -8.12 -8.20 -16.94
C PRO A 59 -9.32 -8.65 -16.11
N GLY A 60 -10.19 -7.72 -15.74
CA GLY A 60 -11.40 -7.99 -14.97
C GLY A 60 -11.16 -8.19 -13.45
N ALA A 61 -9.92 -8.09 -12.97
CA ALA A 61 -9.61 -8.26 -11.55
C ALA A 61 -10.25 -7.14 -10.68
N ALA A 62 -10.19 -5.92 -11.14
CA ALA A 62 -10.79 -4.77 -10.44
C ALA A 62 -12.30 -4.91 -10.30
N GLU A 63 -12.98 -5.36 -11.34
CA GLU A 63 -14.42 -5.57 -11.38
C GLU A 63 -14.89 -6.73 -10.49
N ARG A 64 -14.01 -7.68 -10.19
CA ARG A 64 -14.28 -8.77 -9.24
C ARG A 64 -14.19 -8.32 -7.79
N LEU A 65 -13.44 -7.23 -7.50
CA LEU A 65 -13.28 -6.69 -6.17
C LEU A 65 -14.28 -5.60 -5.84
N ILE A 66 -14.64 -4.78 -6.81
CA ILE A 66 -15.47 -3.60 -6.61
C ILE A 66 -16.84 -3.84 -7.21
N ASP A 67 -17.83 -3.96 -6.35
CA ASP A 67 -19.25 -4.00 -6.66
C ASP A 67 -19.95 -2.73 -6.12
N ALA A 68 -21.26 -2.64 -6.29
CA ALA A 68 -22.07 -1.49 -5.84
C ALA A 68 -22.12 -1.34 -4.31
N ASP A 69 -21.83 -2.37 -3.55
CA ASP A 69 -21.83 -2.36 -2.08
C ASP A 69 -20.46 -2.01 -1.49
N CYS A 70 -19.41 -1.91 -2.34
CA CYS A 70 -18.08 -1.53 -1.93
C CYS A 70 -18.05 -0.06 -1.49
N SER A 71 -17.84 0.19 -0.22
CA SER A 71 -17.84 1.52 0.37
C SER A 71 -16.45 2.06 0.66
N VAL A 72 -15.48 1.17 0.90
CA VAL A 72 -14.10 1.53 1.23
C VAL A 72 -13.14 0.54 0.59
N LEU A 73 -12.15 1.05 -0.14
CA LEU A 73 -11.00 0.30 -0.61
C LEU A 73 -9.73 0.84 0.05
N PHE A 74 -9.00 -0.02 0.73
CA PHE A 74 -7.62 0.20 1.14
C PHE A 74 -6.70 -0.47 0.12
N HIS A 75 -6.08 0.33 -0.74
CA HIS A 75 -5.19 -0.17 -1.78
C HIS A 75 -3.74 -0.18 -1.28
N LEU A 76 -3.30 -1.35 -0.76
CA LEU A 76 -1.98 -1.58 -0.20
C LEU A 76 -1.08 -2.45 -1.11
N ALA A 77 -1.67 -3.13 -2.09
CA ALA A 77 -0.93 -3.96 -3.03
C ALA A 77 0.07 -3.12 -3.84
N ALA A 78 1.30 -3.59 -3.91
CA ALA A 78 2.35 -2.98 -4.73
C ALA A 78 3.54 -3.92 -4.94
N ILE A 79 4.20 -3.78 -6.07
CA ILE A 79 5.57 -4.24 -6.27
C ILE A 79 6.50 -3.23 -5.60
N VAL A 80 7.36 -3.68 -4.69
CA VAL A 80 8.23 -2.81 -3.88
C VAL A 80 9.44 -2.27 -4.67
N SER A 81 10.11 -1.27 -4.12
CA SER A 81 11.06 -0.40 -4.82
C SER A 81 12.14 -1.11 -5.64
N SER A 82 12.96 -1.99 -5.05
CA SER A 82 14.02 -2.65 -5.81
C SER A 82 13.48 -3.66 -6.84
N HIS A 83 12.29 -4.22 -6.61
CA HIS A 83 11.66 -5.12 -7.58
C HIS A 83 11.10 -4.33 -8.77
N ALA A 84 10.43 -3.20 -8.54
CA ALA A 84 9.92 -2.34 -9.60
C ALA A 84 11.06 -1.68 -10.41
N GLU A 85 12.25 -1.49 -9.82
CA GLU A 85 13.43 -1.01 -10.50
C GLU A 85 14.06 -2.10 -11.39
N SER A 86 14.07 -3.36 -10.92
CA SER A 86 14.62 -4.48 -11.68
C SER A 86 13.67 -5.02 -12.76
N ASP A 87 12.36 -4.81 -12.61
CA ASP A 87 11.32 -5.22 -13.54
C ASP A 87 10.31 -4.08 -13.71
N PHE A 88 10.65 -3.19 -14.66
CA PHE A 88 9.88 -1.99 -14.93
C PHE A 88 8.45 -2.30 -15.40
N ASP A 89 8.28 -3.28 -16.29
CA ASP A 89 7.00 -3.62 -16.89
C ASP A 89 6.04 -4.20 -15.82
N LEU A 90 6.54 -5.08 -14.98
CA LEU A 90 5.76 -5.60 -13.84
C LEU A 90 5.41 -4.47 -12.85
N GLY A 91 6.36 -3.56 -12.59
CA GLY A 91 6.12 -2.39 -11.77
C GLY A 91 4.99 -1.52 -12.34
N MET A 92 5.02 -1.19 -13.63
CA MET A 92 3.97 -0.42 -14.29
C MET A 92 2.62 -1.14 -14.24
N GLN A 93 2.60 -2.41 -14.56
CA GLN A 93 1.38 -3.21 -14.60
C GLN A 93 0.69 -3.29 -13.24
N VAL A 94 1.44 -3.56 -12.17
CA VAL A 94 0.87 -3.76 -10.82
C VAL A 94 0.70 -2.44 -10.06
N ASN A 95 1.67 -1.52 -10.10
CA ASN A 95 1.59 -0.30 -9.32
C ASN A 95 0.72 0.77 -9.97
N PHE A 96 0.78 0.92 -11.31
CA PHE A 96 0.05 1.97 -12.01
C PHE A 96 -1.23 1.46 -12.69
N ASP A 97 -1.13 0.48 -13.61
CA ASP A 97 -2.28 0.04 -14.40
C ASP A 97 -3.36 -0.60 -13.54
N ALA A 98 -2.99 -1.44 -12.57
CA ALA A 98 -3.96 -2.02 -11.64
C ALA A 98 -4.64 -0.95 -10.77
N THR A 99 -3.90 0.07 -10.31
CA THR A 99 -4.49 1.22 -9.59
C THR A 99 -5.49 1.96 -10.46
N ARG A 100 -5.15 2.22 -11.73
CA ARG A 100 -6.04 2.86 -12.71
C ARG A 100 -7.30 2.04 -12.95
N GLN A 101 -7.17 0.71 -13.10
CA GLN A 101 -8.32 -0.19 -13.28
C GLN A 101 -9.24 -0.20 -12.05
N LEU A 102 -8.67 -0.20 -10.84
CA LEU A 102 -9.46 -0.09 -9.60
C LEU A 102 -10.22 1.23 -9.53
N LEU A 103 -9.61 2.35 -9.93
CA LEU A 103 -10.27 3.66 -9.99
C LEU A 103 -11.40 3.68 -11.03
N GLU A 104 -11.21 3.06 -12.21
CA GLU A 104 -12.28 2.95 -13.21
C GLU A 104 -13.43 2.06 -12.73
N ALA A 105 -13.13 0.92 -12.09
CA ALA A 105 -14.15 0.08 -11.49
C ALA A 105 -14.93 0.85 -10.39
N ALA A 106 -14.22 1.58 -9.53
CA ALA A 106 -14.82 2.41 -8.48
C ALA A 106 -15.76 3.49 -9.08
N ARG A 107 -15.28 4.23 -10.10
CA ARG A 107 -16.05 5.26 -10.78
C ARG A 107 -17.36 4.75 -11.34
N HIS A 108 -17.36 3.55 -11.93
CA HIS A 108 -18.52 3.02 -12.66
C HIS A 108 -19.44 2.17 -11.78
N ARG A 109 -18.94 1.51 -10.74
CA ARG A 109 -19.70 0.55 -9.96
C ARG A 109 -20.01 1.01 -8.54
N ALA A 110 -19.12 1.81 -7.93
CA ALA A 110 -19.25 2.32 -6.56
C ALA A 110 -18.90 3.81 -6.50
N PRO A 111 -19.60 4.69 -7.25
CA PRO A 111 -19.26 6.12 -7.30
C PRO A 111 -19.31 6.75 -5.92
N GLY A 112 -18.29 7.55 -5.61
CA GLY A 112 -18.14 8.21 -4.32
C GLY A 112 -17.58 7.33 -3.19
N MET A 113 -17.22 6.06 -3.45
CA MET A 113 -16.58 5.21 -2.45
C MET A 113 -15.26 5.83 -1.96
N LYS A 114 -14.85 5.49 -0.74
CA LYS A 114 -13.55 5.89 -0.20
C LYS A 114 -12.44 5.03 -0.80
N PHE A 115 -11.54 5.68 -1.53
CA PHE A 115 -10.37 5.07 -2.14
C PHE A 115 -9.11 5.52 -1.38
N ILE A 116 -8.60 4.69 -0.49
CA ILE A 116 -7.46 4.99 0.38
C ILE A 116 -6.22 4.29 -0.20
N PHE A 117 -5.27 5.10 -0.66
CA PHE A 117 -4.06 4.64 -1.35
C PHE A 117 -2.83 4.84 -0.48
N THR A 118 -2.03 3.79 -0.35
CA THR A 118 -0.71 3.89 0.27
C THR A 118 0.33 4.29 -0.76
N SER A 119 0.73 5.56 -0.72
CA SER A 119 1.90 6.08 -1.39
C SER A 119 3.15 5.89 -0.52
N SER A 120 4.23 6.54 -0.86
CA SER A 120 5.54 6.35 -0.24
C SER A 120 6.33 7.65 -0.22
N LEU A 121 7.29 7.75 0.70
CA LEU A 121 8.32 8.79 0.66
C LEU A 121 9.22 8.70 -0.59
N ALA A 122 9.21 7.58 -1.31
CA ALA A 122 9.93 7.43 -2.58
C ALA A 122 9.44 8.38 -3.69
N VAL A 123 8.32 9.08 -3.50
CA VAL A 123 7.88 10.16 -4.40
C VAL A 123 8.78 11.40 -4.31
N PHE A 124 9.55 11.52 -3.23
CA PHE A 124 10.55 12.57 -3.04
C PHE A 124 11.95 12.05 -3.36
N GLY A 125 12.80 12.90 -3.92
CA GLY A 125 14.19 12.57 -4.23
C GLY A 125 14.91 13.73 -4.92
N GLY A 126 16.20 13.53 -5.21
CA GLY A 126 17.07 14.59 -5.73
C GLY A 126 17.41 15.61 -4.65
N GLU A 127 17.53 16.89 -5.03
CA GLU A 127 17.72 17.98 -4.07
C GLU A 127 16.42 18.28 -3.36
N LEU A 128 16.40 18.03 -2.05
CA LEU A 128 15.22 18.24 -1.22
C LEU A 128 15.40 19.48 -0.32
N PRO A 129 14.30 20.20 -0.01
CA PRO A 129 14.35 21.27 0.98
C PRO A 129 14.66 20.69 2.38
N PRO A 130 15.16 21.51 3.31
CA PRO A 130 15.44 21.06 4.68
C PRO A 130 14.22 20.49 5.42
N VAL A 131 13.02 20.92 5.02
CA VAL A 131 11.73 20.42 5.54
C VAL A 131 10.85 20.06 4.37
N ILE A 132 10.36 18.82 4.36
CA ILE A 132 9.38 18.31 3.40
C ILE A 132 7.99 18.44 4.03
N ASP A 133 7.08 19.07 3.31
CA ASP A 133 5.67 19.22 3.68
C ASP A 133 4.74 18.77 2.54
N ASP A 134 3.43 18.94 2.72
CA ASP A 134 2.42 18.54 1.73
C ASP A 134 2.48 19.35 0.42
N ARG A 135 3.21 20.48 0.40
CA ARG A 135 3.40 21.35 -0.77
C ARG A 135 4.72 21.09 -1.48
N SER A 136 5.60 20.29 -0.88
CA SER A 136 6.87 19.93 -1.49
C SER A 136 6.63 19.17 -2.80
N ALA A 137 7.34 19.59 -3.84
CA ALA A 137 7.23 18.96 -5.16
C ALA A 137 7.63 17.48 -5.09
N VAL A 138 6.89 16.62 -5.79
CA VAL A 138 7.26 15.21 -5.96
C VAL A 138 8.28 15.12 -7.10
N THR A 139 9.46 14.60 -6.77
CA THR A 139 10.63 14.50 -7.67
C THR A 139 11.25 13.10 -7.58
N PRO A 140 10.48 12.04 -7.91
CA PRO A 140 10.92 10.66 -7.70
C PRO A 140 12.19 10.36 -8.49
N GLN A 141 13.10 9.57 -7.89
CA GLN A 141 14.36 9.14 -8.49
C GLN A 141 14.40 7.61 -8.70
N SER A 142 13.26 6.96 -8.70
CA SER A 142 13.11 5.52 -8.94
C SER A 142 11.81 5.20 -9.66
N SER A 143 11.77 4.08 -10.38
CA SER A 143 10.56 3.59 -11.07
C SER A 143 9.38 3.45 -10.10
N TYR A 144 9.61 2.88 -8.92
CA TYR A 144 8.60 2.78 -7.87
C TYR A 144 8.06 4.14 -7.42
N GLY A 145 8.96 5.10 -7.16
CA GLY A 145 8.57 6.46 -6.77
C GLY A 145 7.75 7.15 -7.85
N ALA A 146 8.16 7.03 -9.12
CA ALA A 146 7.45 7.57 -10.28
C ALA A 146 6.04 6.96 -10.40
N GLN A 147 5.93 5.63 -10.28
CA GLN A 147 4.64 4.92 -10.34
C GLN A 147 3.70 5.37 -9.21
N LYS A 148 4.21 5.54 -7.99
CA LYS A 148 3.43 6.05 -6.85
C LYS A 148 2.99 7.50 -7.08
N ALA A 149 3.88 8.37 -7.56
CA ALA A 149 3.57 9.77 -7.87
C ALA A 149 2.49 9.92 -8.96
N MET A 150 2.57 9.12 -10.03
CA MET A 150 1.53 9.08 -11.07
C MET A 150 0.17 8.66 -10.49
N CYS A 151 0.15 7.66 -9.61
CA CYS A 151 -1.09 7.24 -8.93
C CYS A 151 -1.65 8.35 -8.04
N GLU A 152 -0.83 9.09 -7.29
CA GLU A 152 -1.26 10.23 -6.47
C GLU A 152 -2.00 11.27 -7.32
N LEU A 153 -1.40 11.67 -8.45
CA LEU A 153 -1.98 12.64 -9.36
C LEU A 153 -3.32 12.13 -9.94
N LEU A 154 -3.36 10.86 -10.33
CA LEU A 154 -4.57 10.26 -10.87
C LEU A 154 -5.70 10.21 -9.83
N ILE A 155 -5.42 9.75 -8.62
CA ILE A 155 -6.39 9.67 -7.53
C ILE A 155 -6.92 11.07 -7.17
N ASN A 156 -6.04 12.06 -7.12
CA ASN A 156 -6.42 13.45 -6.85
C ASN A 156 -7.36 14.00 -7.92
N ASP A 157 -7.15 13.67 -9.20
CA ASP A 157 -8.05 14.10 -10.27
C ASP A 157 -9.41 13.39 -10.20
N TYR A 158 -9.43 12.08 -9.92
CA TYR A 158 -10.67 11.34 -9.71
C TYR A 158 -11.46 11.86 -8.51
N ALA A 159 -10.78 12.26 -7.43
CA ALA A 159 -11.41 12.88 -6.26
C ALA A 159 -11.94 14.28 -6.60
N ARG A 160 -11.16 15.10 -7.31
CA ARG A 160 -11.57 16.43 -7.77
C ARG A 160 -12.81 16.38 -8.69
N LYS A 161 -12.91 15.32 -9.51
CA LYS A 161 -14.08 15.05 -10.38
C LYS A 161 -15.29 14.51 -9.61
N GLY A 162 -15.14 14.16 -8.33
CA GLY A 162 -16.20 13.55 -7.54
C GLY A 162 -16.49 12.09 -7.88
N PHE A 163 -15.59 11.41 -8.58
CA PHE A 163 -15.77 10.01 -8.95
C PHE A 163 -15.56 9.08 -7.75
N VAL A 164 -14.60 9.42 -6.87
CA VAL A 164 -14.29 8.71 -5.62
C VAL A 164 -13.98 9.73 -4.51
N ASP A 165 -14.08 9.33 -3.22
CA ASP A 165 -13.46 10.04 -2.10
C ASP A 165 -12.03 9.52 -1.96
N GLY A 166 -11.12 10.03 -2.82
CA GLY A 166 -9.75 9.61 -2.92
C GLY A 166 -8.86 10.20 -1.82
N ARG A 167 -8.06 9.34 -1.16
CA ARG A 167 -7.12 9.75 -0.11
C ARG A 167 -5.78 9.08 -0.31
N VAL A 168 -4.72 9.87 -0.30
CA VAL A 168 -3.34 9.43 -0.49
C VAL A 168 -2.59 9.54 0.83
N LEU A 169 -1.95 8.45 1.25
CA LEU A 169 -1.12 8.38 2.45
C LEU A 169 0.32 8.09 2.04
N ARG A 170 1.21 9.07 2.17
CA ARG A 170 2.66 8.89 1.95
C ARG A 170 3.27 8.26 3.19
N LEU A 171 3.36 6.93 3.18
CA LEU A 171 3.87 6.21 4.34
C LEU A 171 5.39 6.40 4.47
N PRO A 172 5.88 6.67 5.70
CA PRO A 172 7.29 6.63 6.02
C PRO A 172 7.82 5.19 6.01
N THR A 173 9.11 5.02 6.25
CA THR A 173 9.69 3.70 6.45
C THR A 173 9.12 3.08 7.72
N ILE A 174 8.33 2.03 7.58
CA ILE A 174 7.77 1.31 8.72
C ILE A 174 8.82 0.35 9.29
N SER A 175 9.21 0.55 10.55
CA SER A 175 10.24 -0.23 11.26
C SER A 175 9.79 -0.48 12.72
N VAL A 176 9.98 -1.67 13.28
CA VAL A 176 10.65 -2.87 12.72
C VAL A 176 9.59 -3.76 12.08
N ARG A 177 9.81 -4.16 10.82
CA ARG A 177 8.96 -5.16 10.16
C ARG A 177 9.40 -6.57 10.57
N PRO A 178 8.48 -7.44 11.02
CA PRO A 178 8.80 -8.84 11.35
C PRO A 178 9.12 -9.66 10.10
N GLY A 179 9.62 -10.85 10.29
CA GLY A 179 9.90 -11.81 9.24
C GLY A 179 11.24 -11.57 8.53
N LYS A 180 11.41 -12.16 7.34
CA LYS A 180 12.67 -12.09 6.58
C LYS A 180 12.80 -10.75 5.84
N PRO A 181 14.04 -10.32 5.51
CA PRO A 181 14.27 -9.19 4.61
C PRO A 181 13.49 -9.34 3.29
N ASN A 182 12.97 -8.23 2.77
CA ASN A 182 12.31 -8.20 1.47
C ASN A 182 13.07 -7.28 0.48
N LYS A 183 12.59 -7.20 -0.75
CA LYS A 183 13.17 -6.39 -1.83
C LYS A 183 12.85 -4.88 -1.72
N ALA A 184 12.40 -4.37 -0.58
CA ALA A 184 12.27 -2.92 -0.40
C ALA A 184 13.65 -2.31 -0.10
N ALA A 185 13.99 -1.19 -0.74
CA ALA A 185 15.25 -0.49 -0.50
C ALA A 185 15.44 -0.13 0.98
N SER A 186 14.35 0.22 1.68
CA SER A 186 14.34 0.53 3.11
C SER A 186 14.30 -0.71 4.04
N SER A 187 14.45 -1.93 3.51
CA SER A 187 14.40 -3.16 4.31
C SER A 187 15.49 -3.22 5.38
N PHE A 188 16.65 -2.61 5.11
CA PHE A 188 17.77 -2.52 6.03
C PHE A 188 17.40 -1.83 7.35
N ALA A 189 16.51 -0.82 7.34
CA ALA A 189 16.09 -0.09 8.55
C ALA A 189 15.38 -0.99 9.59
N SER A 190 14.81 -2.11 9.14
CA SER A 190 14.33 -3.16 10.05
C SER A 190 15.43 -4.19 10.33
N GLY A 191 16.23 -4.51 9.32
CA GLY A 191 17.29 -5.52 9.38
C GLY A 191 18.35 -5.22 10.43
N ILE A 192 18.87 -3.99 10.46
CA ILE A 192 19.91 -3.57 11.42
C ILE A 192 19.49 -3.66 12.89
N ILE A 193 18.19 -3.85 13.15
CA ILE A 193 17.64 -4.06 14.50
C ILE A 193 17.27 -5.53 14.68
N ARG A 194 16.49 -6.07 13.76
CA ARG A 194 15.88 -7.40 13.87
C ARG A 194 16.90 -8.53 13.83
N GLU A 195 17.83 -8.52 12.85
CA GLU A 195 18.79 -9.59 12.67
C GLU A 195 19.74 -9.72 13.89
N PRO A 196 20.34 -8.65 14.43
CA PRO A 196 21.18 -8.75 15.64
C PRO A 196 20.42 -9.26 16.88
N LEU A 197 19.13 -8.92 17.01
CA LEU A 197 18.30 -9.45 18.10
C LEU A 197 18.08 -10.98 17.98
N HIS A 198 18.28 -11.55 16.78
CA HIS A 198 18.23 -12.99 16.54
C HIS A 198 19.63 -13.64 16.46
N GLY A 199 20.69 -12.89 16.78
CA GLY A 199 22.08 -13.37 16.69
C GLY A 199 22.64 -13.43 15.26
N GLU A 200 21.96 -12.81 14.29
CA GLU A 200 22.36 -12.78 12.89
C GLU A 200 23.10 -11.47 12.54
N PRO A 201 24.08 -11.50 11.64
CA PRO A 201 24.72 -10.28 11.17
C PRO A 201 23.77 -9.44 10.34
N ALA A 202 23.88 -8.11 10.46
CA ALA A 202 23.13 -7.17 9.64
C ALA A 202 24.06 -6.23 8.87
N VAL A 203 23.62 -5.83 7.66
CA VAL A 203 24.34 -4.85 6.83
C VAL A 203 23.55 -3.56 6.79
N CYS A 204 24.21 -2.44 7.11
CA CYS A 204 23.69 -1.09 6.85
C CYS A 204 24.30 -0.60 5.51
N PRO A 205 23.53 -0.55 4.42
CA PRO A 205 24.07 -0.21 3.09
C PRO A 205 24.13 1.29 2.83
N VAL A 206 23.95 2.11 3.86
CA VAL A 206 23.91 3.58 3.80
C VAL A 206 24.84 4.19 4.81
N ASP A 207 25.13 5.48 4.64
CA ASP A 207 25.91 6.25 5.61
C ASP A 207 25.21 6.27 6.97
N ALA A 208 26.01 6.21 8.06
CA ALA A 208 25.50 6.23 9.42
C ALA A 208 24.78 7.53 9.79
N GLU A 209 25.12 8.63 9.13
CA GLU A 209 24.52 9.94 9.33
C GLU A 209 23.22 10.14 8.51
N LEU A 210 22.80 9.14 7.71
CA LEU A 210 21.57 9.25 6.93
C LEU A 210 20.35 9.38 7.84
N ALA A 211 19.68 10.52 7.77
CA ALA A 211 18.41 10.72 8.45
C ALA A 211 17.28 9.97 7.73
N LEU A 212 16.49 9.20 8.48
CA LEU A 212 15.36 8.46 7.97
C LEU A 212 14.05 8.91 8.63
N TRP A 213 13.02 9.06 7.82
CA TRP A 213 11.68 9.23 8.34
C TRP A 213 11.09 7.86 8.67
N LEU A 214 10.94 7.56 9.95
CA LEU A 214 10.49 6.27 10.46
C LEU A 214 9.13 6.39 11.14
N SER A 215 8.35 5.32 11.07
CA SER A 215 7.17 5.11 11.91
C SER A 215 7.09 3.68 12.40
N SER A 216 6.40 3.47 13.52
CA SER A 216 6.17 2.13 14.04
C SER A 216 5.01 1.46 13.32
N PRO A 217 4.97 0.11 13.29
CA PRO A 217 3.81 -0.62 12.79
C PRO A 217 2.54 -0.41 13.63
N ALA A 218 2.63 0.19 14.81
CA ALA A 218 1.51 0.42 15.73
C ALA A 218 0.94 1.85 15.63
N ALA A 219 1.63 2.71 14.86
CA ALA A 219 1.22 4.11 14.68
C ALA A 219 0.01 4.27 13.78
#